data_036a428181d7fe1743f9efb2f7a65333
#
_entry.id   036a428181d7fe1743f9efb2f7a65333
#
_cell.length_a   1.000
_cell.length_b   1.000
_cell.length_c   1.000
_cell.angle_alpha   90.00
_cell.angle_beta   90.00
_cell.angle_gamma   90.00
#
_symmetry.space_group_name_H-M   'P 1'
#
loop_
_entity.id
_entity.type
_entity.pdbx_description
1 polymer ?
#
loop_
_entity_poly.entity_id
_entity_poly.type
_entity_poly.pdbx_seq_one_letter_code
_entity_poly.pdbx_strand_id
1 'polypeptide(L)'
;MREQWVVGLDEVDQGWAALVGGKGANLGELMRIDGVEVPDGFCVTTTAFRQVLEREPWIDGWLDRLAGLDPADRAAIGPLTAEIRRRIENVVLPADLAAAIEAAVTALGAQ
;
A
#
# COMPACT_ATOMS: atom_id res chain seq x y z
N MET A 1 -14.90 13.53 -9.36
CA MET A 1 -13.66 13.01 -9.95
C MET A 1 -13.33 11.65 -9.38
N ARG A 2 -13.02 10.73 -10.25
CA ARG A 2 -12.69 9.37 -9.82
C ARG A 2 -11.31 9.36 -9.15
N GLU A 3 -11.23 8.82 -7.94
CA GLU A 3 -9.96 8.67 -7.25
C GLU A 3 -9.14 7.56 -7.91
N GLN A 4 -7.85 7.80 -8.09
CA GLN A 4 -6.96 6.79 -8.63
C GLN A 4 -6.47 5.88 -7.51
N TRP A 5 -6.72 4.58 -7.66
CA TRP A 5 -6.24 3.57 -6.72
C TRP A 5 -4.96 2.91 -7.20
N VAL A 6 -4.75 2.87 -8.51
CA VAL A 6 -3.58 2.25 -9.14
C VAL A 6 -3.01 3.26 -10.14
N VAL A 7 -1.70 3.47 -10.08
CA VAL A 7 -1.00 4.44 -10.94
C VAL A 7 0.27 3.78 -11.46
N GLY A 8 0.52 3.88 -12.77
CA GLY A 8 1.76 3.38 -13.35
C GLY A 8 2.97 4.19 -12.88
N LEU A 9 4.12 3.54 -12.73
CA LEU A 9 5.36 4.23 -12.34
C LEU A 9 5.72 5.35 -13.31
N ASP A 10 5.41 5.19 -14.59
CA ASP A 10 5.69 6.18 -15.64
C ASP A 10 4.88 7.47 -15.47
N GLU A 11 3.81 7.45 -14.69
CA GLU A 11 2.99 8.61 -14.41
C GLU A 11 3.40 9.36 -13.14
N VAL A 12 4.33 8.81 -12.37
CA VAL A 12 4.66 9.25 -11.01
C VAL A 12 5.94 10.07 -11.02
N ASP A 13 5.97 11.14 -10.21
CA ASP A 13 7.17 11.94 -9.93
C ASP A 13 7.20 12.30 -8.44
N GLN A 14 8.10 13.19 -8.03
CA GLN A 14 8.24 13.56 -6.63
C GLN A 14 6.99 14.24 -6.06
N GLY A 15 6.19 14.86 -6.90
CA GLY A 15 4.93 15.47 -6.47
C GLY A 15 3.88 14.46 -6.00
N TRP A 16 4.09 13.18 -6.30
CA TRP A 16 3.17 12.10 -5.94
C TRP A 16 3.51 11.44 -4.59
N ALA A 17 4.54 11.90 -3.88
CA ALA A 17 5.04 11.20 -2.69
C ALA A 17 3.95 10.93 -1.65
N ALA A 18 2.99 11.84 -1.47
CA ALA A 18 1.90 11.65 -0.51
C ALA A 18 0.95 10.52 -0.92
N LEU A 19 0.83 10.23 -2.23
CA LEU A 19 -0.07 9.22 -2.76
C LEU A 19 0.60 7.86 -2.96
N VAL A 20 1.90 7.84 -3.28
CA VAL A 20 2.59 6.59 -3.63
C VAL A 20 3.75 6.27 -2.68
N GLY A 21 4.04 7.13 -1.73
CA GLY A 21 5.17 6.97 -0.81
C GLY A 21 6.49 7.36 -1.43
N GLY A 22 7.54 7.42 -0.59
CA GLY A 22 8.86 7.85 -1.02
C GLY A 22 9.50 6.93 -2.05
N LYS A 23 9.37 5.62 -1.87
CA LYS A 23 9.94 4.65 -2.80
C LYS A 23 9.30 4.76 -4.18
N GLY A 24 7.97 4.84 -4.24
CA GLY A 24 7.25 4.99 -5.50
C GLY A 24 7.61 6.28 -6.22
N ALA A 25 7.65 7.39 -5.48
CA ALA A 25 8.02 8.69 -6.04
C ALA A 25 9.46 8.68 -6.60
N ASN A 26 10.41 8.09 -5.86
CA ASN A 26 11.79 7.99 -6.31
C ASN A 26 11.94 7.11 -7.55
N LEU A 27 11.24 5.99 -7.61
CA LEU A 27 11.26 5.13 -8.79
C LEU A 27 10.70 5.84 -10.02
N GLY A 28 9.62 6.61 -9.84
CA GLY A 28 9.05 7.40 -10.93
C GLY A 28 10.02 8.44 -11.46
N GLU A 29 10.75 9.11 -10.56
CA GLU A 29 11.79 10.07 -10.97
C GLU A 29 12.93 9.39 -11.72
N LEU A 30 13.36 8.21 -11.25
CA LEU A 30 14.43 7.47 -11.92
C LEU A 30 14.06 7.07 -13.34
N MET A 31 12.79 6.76 -13.59
CA MET A 31 12.33 6.41 -14.94
C MET A 31 12.50 7.54 -15.95
N ARG A 32 12.58 8.78 -15.47
CA ARG A 32 12.72 9.98 -16.31
C ARG A 32 14.15 10.31 -16.65
N ILE A 33 15.12 9.61 -16.05
CA ILE A 33 16.54 9.87 -16.25
C ILE A 33 17.04 9.02 -17.42
N ASP A 34 17.61 9.68 -18.44
CA ASP A 34 18.18 8.99 -19.59
C ASP A 34 19.34 8.08 -19.14
N GLY A 35 19.34 6.87 -19.63
CA GLY A 35 20.37 5.90 -19.32
C GLY A 35 20.11 5.08 -18.05
N VAL A 36 19.06 5.40 -17.29
CA VAL A 36 18.65 4.62 -16.14
C VAL A 36 17.47 3.74 -16.53
N GLU A 37 17.61 2.45 -16.31
CA GLU A 37 16.54 1.49 -16.59
C GLU A 37 15.80 1.17 -15.29
N VAL A 38 14.48 1.37 -15.29
CA VAL A 38 13.60 0.96 -14.20
C VAL A 38 12.54 0.05 -14.82
N PRO A 39 12.38 -1.19 -14.31
CA PRO A 39 11.32 -2.06 -14.82
C PRO A 39 9.95 -1.40 -14.73
N ASP A 40 9.07 -1.73 -15.66
CA ASP A 40 7.70 -1.29 -15.59
C ASP A 40 7.05 -1.77 -14.31
N GLY A 41 6.18 -0.95 -13.75
CA GLY A 41 5.50 -1.29 -12.53
C GLY A 41 4.36 -0.33 -12.27
N PHE A 42 3.69 -0.55 -11.16
CA PHE A 42 2.61 0.32 -10.73
C PHE A 42 2.62 0.47 -9.21
N CYS A 43 1.94 1.50 -8.73
CA CYS A 43 1.74 1.74 -7.30
C CYS A 43 0.27 1.61 -6.97
N VAL A 44 -0.03 1.04 -5.81
CA VAL A 44 -1.34 1.12 -5.18
C VAL A 44 -1.28 2.32 -4.23
N THR A 45 -2.19 3.26 -4.41
CA THR A 45 -2.10 4.56 -3.74
C THR A 45 -2.51 4.52 -2.27
N THR A 46 -2.12 5.55 -1.53
CA THR A 46 -2.57 5.72 -0.14
C THR A 46 -4.09 5.95 -0.07
N THR A 47 -4.69 6.51 -1.11
CA THR A 47 -6.15 6.63 -1.22
C THR A 47 -6.81 5.26 -1.20
N ALA A 48 -6.28 4.29 -1.96
CA ALA A 48 -6.76 2.92 -1.96
C ALA A 48 -6.60 2.28 -0.58
N PHE A 49 -5.44 2.44 0.03
CA PHE A 49 -5.16 1.91 1.36
C PHE A 49 -6.14 2.46 2.40
N ARG A 50 -6.42 3.75 2.34
CA ARG A 50 -7.37 4.41 3.24
C ARG A 50 -8.78 3.84 3.09
N GLN A 51 -9.19 3.53 1.87
CA GLN A 51 -10.50 2.90 1.63
C GLN A 51 -10.60 1.51 2.27
N VAL A 52 -9.52 0.74 2.21
CA VAL A 52 -9.47 -0.57 2.88
C VAL A 52 -9.61 -0.40 4.39
N LEU A 53 -8.86 0.54 4.98
CA LEU A 53 -8.90 0.78 6.43
C LEU A 53 -10.27 1.26 6.91
N GLU A 54 -10.95 2.07 6.12
CA GLU A 54 -12.29 2.56 6.49
C GLU A 54 -13.32 1.44 6.63
N ARG A 55 -13.12 0.34 5.93
CA ARG A 55 -13.99 -0.84 6.01
C ARG A 55 -13.61 -1.78 7.14
N GLU A 56 -12.49 -1.51 7.82
CA GLU A 56 -11.94 -2.37 8.86
C GLU A 56 -11.71 -1.57 10.15
N PRO A 57 -12.77 -1.08 10.79
CA PRO A 57 -12.63 -0.21 11.97
C PRO A 57 -11.96 -0.89 13.17
N TRP A 58 -11.92 -2.23 13.19
CA TRP A 58 -11.25 -2.96 14.24
C TRP A 58 -9.74 -2.68 14.32
N ILE A 59 -9.13 -2.25 13.20
CA ILE A 59 -7.68 -2.01 13.12
C ILE A 59 -7.25 -0.95 14.13
N ASP A 60 -8.00 0.15 14.24
CA ASP A 60 -7.65 1.25 15.15
C ASP A 60 -7.61 0.79 16.60
N GLY A 61 -8.60 -0.01 17.02
CA GLY A 61 -8.63 -0.53 18.38
C GLY A 61 -7.45 -1.45 18.69
N TRP A 62 -7.04 -2.29 17.74
CA TRP A 62 -5.90 -3.16 17.93
C TRP A 62 -4.58 -2.40 17.95
N LEU A 63 -4.44 -1.36 17.11
CA LEU A 63 -3.26 -0.50 17.12
C LEU A 63 -3.17 0.29 18.42
N ASP A 64 -4.28 0.74 18.95
CA ASP A 64 -4.32 1.43 20.25
C ASP A 64 -3.87 0.49 21.37
N ARG A 65 -4.29 -0.76 21.35
CA ARG A 65 -3.82 -1.77 22.32
C ARG A 65 -2.31 -1.96 22.23
N LEU A 66 -1.78 -2.03 21.01
CA LEU A 66 -0.33 -2.17 20.79
C LEU A 66 0.42 -0.94 21.32
N ALA A 67 -0.08 0.25 21.04
CA ALA A 67 0.54 1.49 21.49
C ALA A 67 0.56 1.62 23.02
N GLY A 68 -0.40 0.98 23.69
CA GLY A 68 -0.48 1.00 25.15
C GLY A 68 0.44 0.01 25.87
N LEU A 69 1.13 -0.86 25.11
CA LEU A 69 2.05 -1.83 25.72
C LEU A 69 3.40 -1.20 26.02
N ASP A 70 4.06 -1.69 27.09
CA ASP A 70 5.44 -1.33 27.37
C ASP A 70 6.33 -1.87 26.25
N PRO A 71 7.17 -1.03 25.60
CA PRO A 71 8.07 -1.49 24.53
C PRO A 71 9.01 -2.61 24.96
N ALA A 72 9.28 -2.76 26.26
CA ALA A 72 10.14 -3.82 26.77
C ALA A 72 9.39 -5.14 26.98
N ASP A 73 8.05 -5.13 26.93
CA ASP A 73 7.23 -6.32 27.17
C ASP A 73 7.07 -7.16 25.91
N ARG A 74 8.11 -7.89 25.57
CA ARG A 74 8.11 -8.74 24.36
C ARG A 74 7.09 -9.86 24.43
N ALA A 75 6.80 -10.35 25.63
CA ALA A 75 5.83 -11.43 25.82
C ALA A 75 4.41 -10.99 25.45
N ALA A 76 4.08 -9.70 25.62
CA ALA A 76 2.79 -9.16 25.24
C ALA A 76 2.77 -8.69 23.77
N ILE A 77 3.88 -8.09 23.29
CA ILE A 77 3.97 -7.52 21.95
C ILE A 77 3.90 -8.61 20.86
N GLY A 78 4.67 -9.69 21.03
CA GLY A 78 4.77 -10.75 20.02
C GLY A 78 3.42 -11.34 19.63
N PRO A 79 2.64 -11.88 20.59
CA PRO A 79 1.32 -12.44 20.27
C PRO A 79 0.34 -11.42 19.70
N LEU A 80 0.37 -10.17 20.19
CA LEU A 80 -0.55 -9.14 19.72
C LEU A 80 -0.24 -8.74 18.28
N THR A 81 1.04 -8.55 17.94
CA THR A 81 1.44 -8.21 16.57
C THR A 81 1.17 -9.37 15.61
N ALA A 82 1.36 -10.61 16.04
CA ALA A 82 1.03 -11.78 15.23
C ALA A 82 -0.47 -11.83 14.90
N GLU A 83 -1.32 -11.53 15.88
CA GLU A 83 -2.77 -11.51 15.67
C GLU A 83 -3.19 -10.37 14.73
N ILE A 84 -2.62 -9.18 14.91
CA ILE A 84 -2.88 -8.05 14.02
C ILE A 84 -2.50 -8.41 12.58
N ARG A 85 -1.31 -8.99 12.41
CA ARG A 85 -0.83 -9.40 11.09
C ARG A 85 -1.75 -10.42 10.43
N ARG A 86 -2.17 -11.42 11.20
CA ARG A 86 -3.08 -12.45 10.70
C ARG A 86 -4.41 -11.85 10.24
N ARG A 87 -4.95 -10.89 11.00
CA ARG A 87 -6.21 -10.23 10.65
C ARG A 87 -6.06 -9.37 9.40
N ILE A 88 -4.94 -8.67 9.25
CA ILE A 88 -4.65 -7.88 8.05
C ILE A 88 -4.55 -8.78 6.81
N GLU A 89 -3.89 -9.92 6.94
CA GLU A 89 -3.75 -10.89 5.84
C GLU A 89 -5.09 -11.46 5.38
N ASN A 90 -6.09 -11.48 6.25
CA ASN A 90 -7.41 -11.99 5.94
C ASN A 90 -8.42 -10.90 5.52
N VAL A 91 -7.98 -9.65 5.41
CA VAL A 91 -8.85 -8.58 4.93
C VAL A 91 -9.22 -8.83 3.47
N VAL A 92 -10.51 -8.73 3.17
CA VAL A 92 -11.01 -8.86 1.81
C VAL A 92 -10.97 -7.48 1.16
N LEU A 93 -10.25 -7.36 0.05
CA LEU A 93 -10.18 -6.10 -0.69
C LEU A 93 -11.55 -5.79 -1.32
N PRO A 94 -11.95 -4.49 -1.38
CA PRO A 94 -13.11 -4.10 -2.16
C PRO A 94 -13.01 -4.63 -3.59
N ALA A 95 -14.11 -5.10 -4.16
CA ALA A 95 -14.10 -5.76 -5.46
C ALA A 95 -13.55 -4.88 -6.57
N ASP A 96 -13.86 -3.59 -6.54
CA ASP A 96 -13.38 -2.63 -7.53
C ASP A 96 -11.88 -2.36 -7.41
N LEU A 97 -11.35 -2.32 -6.19
CA LEU A 97 -9.90 -2.21 -5.98
C LEU A 97 -9.18 -3.48 -6.44
N ALA A 98 -9.70 -4.65 -6.09
CA ALA A 98 -9.13 -5.93 -6.54
C ALA A 98 -9.09 -5.99 -8.07
N ALA A 99 -10.16 -5.58 -8.74
CA ALA A 99 -10.22 -5.54 -10.19
C ALA A 99 -9.20 -4.58 -10.79
N ALA A 100 -8.99 -3.42 -10.18
CA ALA A 100 -7.99 -2.45 -10.64
C ALA A 100 -6.58 -3.01 -10.54
N ILE A 101 -6.26 -3.69 -9.43
CA ILE A 101 -4.96 -4.33 -9.23
C ILE A 101 -4.75 -5.46 -10.26
N GLU A 102 -5.76 -6.30 -10.46
CA GLU A 102 -5.69 -7.39 -11.44
C GLU A 102 -5.46 -6.87 -12.85
N ALA A 103 -6.13 -5.78 -13.22
CA ALA A 103 -5.94 -5.15 -14.53
C ALA A 103 -4.50 -4.64 -14.70
N ALA A 104 -3.93 -4.05 -13.64
CA ALA A 104 -2.54 -3.57 -13.68
C ALA A 104 -1.55 -4.72 -13.80
N VAL A 105 -1.76 -5.81 -13.08
CA VAL A 105 -0.91 -7.00 -13.16
C VAL A 105 -0.98 -7.61 -14.56
N THR A 106 -2.17 -7.71 -15.12
CA THR A 106 -2.37 -8.24 -16.48
C THR A 106 -1.66 -7.39 -17.52
N ALA A 107 -1.74 -6.06 -17.39
CA ALA A 107 -1.07 -5.14 -18.29
C ALA A 107 0.46 -5.30 -18.25
N LEU A 108 1.03 -5.54 -17.07
CA LEU A 108 2.46 -5.82 -16.96
C LEU A 108 2.84 -7.14 -17.63
N GLY A 109 2.02 -8.17 -17.44
CA GLY A 109 2.28 -9.48 -18.01
C GLY A 109 2.13 -9.55 -19.53
N ALA A 110 1.45 -8.57 -20.12
CA ALA A 110 1.23 -8.52 -21.57
C ALA A 110 2.39 -7.90 -22.34
N GLN A 111 3.39 -7.39 -21.66
CA GLN A 111 4.56 -6.75 -22.29
C GLN A 111 5.62 -7.76 -22.74
#